data_a85a30dc15afaee43748dc08eae1a4e9
#
_entry.id   a85a30dc15afaee43748dc08eae1a4e9
#
_cell.length_a   1.000
_cell.length_b   1.000
_cell.length_c   1.000
_cell.angle_alpha   90.00
_cell.angle_beta   90.00
_cell.angle_gamma   90.00
#
_symmetry.space_group_name_H-M   'P 1'
#
loop_
_entity.id
_entity.type
_entity.pdbx_description
1 polymer ?
#
loop_
_entity_poly.entity_id
_entity_poly.type
_entity_poly.pdbx_seq_one_letter_code
_entity_poly.pdbx_strand_id
1 'polypeptide(L)'
;IHSPKGSRGIKSSNVSNYSNHCSDSDGSDDSDASNASDVSDVSDVSEESYYDSDESLSEDDEREVSQGIVGEIYSNKYIVLKYLGKGTFSRVWLVYDITTEAFLAMKIVYSKYSEDAEHEVDMYKELGNKYKNVTRYIDSFYLEDEMCIVMELMGICLIDLFKYYSDDSNDSNDSNDKWYSRNDNDDLIPHDIVKKIFKDLFQGLYELHSKNIVHTDLKPENIMINIYPNKLIKVKEWFSQSGIMELYKSELSKILPDNFNKMENSKKKIARKKARVKTLSLIKDNVKETVNSYHANIYSEQLKQAENIIELSDVSDLEIEEVSSDELFTLPSVENIVAKIIDLGNAELIEDIEPDTIQLRCYRPPENVLHDFYNTKADIWTMGCILFETLTGDFLFDIDYDKFTDSLEKDKELLVQISNLIGDFPKESIERSQYKDDLFKDGTNKLLDVENERYNKKTINELLFESPIK
;
A
#
# COMPACT_ATOMS: atom_id res chain seq x y z
N ILE A 1 -22.52 49.46 -19.20
CA ILE A 1 -21.74 50.63 -19.62
C ILE A 1 -20.26 50.28 -19.44
N HIS A 2 -19.55 50.21 -20.59
CA HIS A 2 -18.09 50.19 -20.78
C HIS A 2 -17.24 48.91 -20.43
N SER A 3 -17.04 48.08 -21.46
CA SER A 3 -15.68 47.55 -21.78
C SER A 3 -14.80 48.68 -22.35
N PRO A 4 -13.44 48.57 -22.43
CA PRO A 4 -12.82 47.65 -23.36
C PRO A 4 -11.35 47.13 -23.04
N LYS A 5 -11.00 46.04 -23.70
CA LYS A 5 -9.75 45.69 -24.45
C LYS A 5 -8.36 45.81 -23.81
N GLY A 6 -7.61 44.70 -23.94
CA GLY A 6 -6.15 44.69 -23.93
C GLY A 6 -5.57 43.31 -24.24
N SER A 7 -5.42 43.02 -25.52
CA SER A 7 -4.71 41.89 -26.13
C SER A 7 -3.19 42.09 -26.13
N ARG A 8 -2.40 41.06 -25.82
CA ARG A 8 -1.00 40.80 -26.24
C ARG A 8 -0.75 39.32 -25.96
N GLY A 9 -0.37 38.43 -26.87
CA GLY A 9 0.51 38.57 -28.00
C GLY A 9 1.37 37.31 -27.95
N ILE A 10 1.01 36.31 -28.77
CA ILE A 10 1.70 35.04 -28.97
C ILE A 10 3.06 35.30 -29.61
N LYS A 11 4.12 34.66 -29.13
CA LYS A 11 5.36 34.48 -29.90
C LYS A 11 5.66 32.98 -30.02
N SER A 12 5.49 32.49 -31.23
CA SER A 12 6.02 31.23 -31.78
C SER A 12 7.48 31.38 -32.17
N SER A 13 8.29 30.35 -31.94
CA SER A 13 9.54 30.01 -32.67
C SER A 13 10.07 28.70 -32.09
N ASN A 14 10.56 27.69 -32.77
CA ASN A 14 10.88 27.42 -34.16
C ASN A 14 10.99 25.91 -34.34
N VAL A 15 10.45 25.42 -35.41
CA VAL A 15 10.68 24.10 -36.00
C VAL A 15 12.07 24.07 -36.59
N SER A 16 12.84 23.02 -36.39
CA SER A 16 13.98 22.69 -37.27
C SER A 16 13.87 21.24 -37.75
N ASN A 17 13.57 21.14 -39.03
CA ASN A 17 13.63 19.95 -39.86
C ASN A 17 15.05 19.41 -39.97
N TYR A 18 15.21 18.09 -39.99
CA TYR A 18 16.22 17.43 -40.81
C TYR A 18 15.58 16.32 -41.63
N SER A 19 15.71 16.48 -42.95
CA SER A 19 15.24 15.58 -43.98
C SER A 19 16.40 14.75 -44.55
N ASN A 20 16.04 13.54 -44.98
CA ASN A 20 16.54 12.75 -46.11
C ASN A 20 17.87 11.99 -46.03
N HIS A 21 17.82 10.67 -46.23
CA HIS A 21 18.14 10.14 -47.58
C HIS A 21 17.66 8.68 -47.75
N CYS A 22 17.03 8.46 -48.90
CA CYS A 22 16.59 7.18 -49.43
C CYS A 22 17.78 6.32 -49.95
N SER A 23 17.59 5.00 -49.93
CA SER A 23 18.05 4.17 -51.06
C SER A 23 17.22 2.90 -51.17
N ASP A 24 16.66 2.70 -52.34
CA ASP A 24 15.82 1.58 -52.80
C ASP A 24 16.61 0.27 -52.89
N SER A 25 15.94 -0.86 -52.66
CA SER A 25 16.13 -2.09 -53.44
C SER A 25 14.92 -3.02 -53.30
N ASP A 26 14.38 -3.39 -54.46
CA ASP A 26 13.26 -4.25 -54.75
C ASP A 26 13.41 -5.70 -54.22
N GLY A 27 12.28 -6.37 -53.97
CA GLY A 27 12.20 -7.81 -53.83
C GLY A 27 10.83 -8.28 -53.34
N SER A 28 9.98 -8.65 -54.29
CA SER A 28 8.66 -9.32 -54.16
C SER A 28 8.71 -10.58 -53.31
N ASP A 29 7.68 -10.87 -52.50
CA ASP A 29 6.70 -11.95 -52.75
C ASP A 29 5.66 -12.04 -51.59
N ASP A 30 4.45 -12.35 -52.03
CA ASP A 30 3.22 -12.53 -51.26
C ASP A 30 3.31 -13.63 -50.19
N SER A 31 2.70 -13.41 -49.00
CA SER A 31 1.85 -14.39 -48.32
C SER A 31 1.06 -13.73 -47.20
N ASP A 32 -0.25 -13.81 -47.30
CA ASP A 32 -1.24 -13.50 -46.28
C ASP A 32 -0.94 -14.21 -44.95
N ALA A 33 -0.83 -13.44 -43.85
CA ALA A 33 -1.02 -13.94 -42.52
C ALA A 33 -1.64 -12.81 -41.69
N SER A 34 -2.87 -13.04 -41.27
CA SER A 34 -3.66 -12.31 -40.33
C SER A 34 -2.86 -12.09 -39.03
N ASN A 35 -2.44 -10.87 -38.76
CA ASN A 35 -1.97 -10.46 -37.44
C ASN A 35 -3.17 -10.19 -36.56
N ALA A 36 -3.54 -11.19 -35.75
CA ALA A 36 -4.17 -10.94 -34.47
C ALA A 36 -3.10 -10.27 -33.60
N SER A 37 -3.37 -9.07 -33.16
CA SER A 37 -2.56 -8.39 -32.18
C SER A 37 -2.72 -9.13 -30.86
N ASP A 38 -1.67 -9.83 -30.41
CA ASP A 38 -1.51 -10.26 -29.04
C ASP A 38 -1.52 -9.01 -28.14
N VAL A 39 -2.67 -8.73 -27.55
CA VAL A 39 -2.76 -7.89 -26.36
C VAL A 39 -2.24 -8.78 -25.24
N SER A 40 -0.97 -8.59 -24.90
CA SER A 40 -0.33 -9.30 -23.79
C SER A 40 -1.07 -8.99 -22.49
N ASP A 41 -1.54 -10.05 -21.83
CA ASP A 41 -2.08 -10.07 -20.47
C ASP A 41 -1.06 -9.48 -19.47
N VAL A 42 -1.11 -8.17 -19.24
CA VAL A 42 -0.33 -7.49 -18.21
C VAL A 42 -0.99 -7.69 -16.83
N SER A 43 -2.27 -8.09 -16.78
CA SER A 43 -3.04 -8.30 -15.55
C SER A 43 -2.74 -9.59 -14.81
N ASP A 44 -2.37 -10.67 -15.52
CA ASP A 44 -2.09 -11.96 -14.86
C ASP A 44 -0.74 -11.99 -14.12
N VAL A 45 0.23 -11.17 -14.57
CA VAL A 45 1.54 -11.07 -13.90
C VAL A 45 1.42 -10.41 -12.51
N SER A 46 0.38 -9.60 -12.29
CA SER A 46 0.16 -8.93 -11.00
C SER A 46 -0.53 -9.83 -9.96
N GLU A 47 -1.34 -10.81 -10.38
CA GLU A 47 -2.03 -11.72 -9.46
C GLU A 47 -1.11 -12.87 -8.98
N GLU A 48 -0.27 -13.44 -9.85
CA GLU A 48 0.75 -14.42 -9.42
C GLU A 48 1.82 -13.81 -8.51
N SER A 49 2.20 -12.53 -8.74
CA SER A 49 3.16 -11.85 -7.87
C SER A 49 2.58 -11.44 -6.51
N TYR A 50 1.26 -11.48 -6.34
CA TYR A 50 0.59 -11.11 -5.10
C TYR A 50 0.76 -12.17 -4.02
N TYR A 51 0.75 -13.44 -4.38
CA TYR A 51 0.99 -14.54 -3.45
C TYR A 51 2.47 -14.70 -3.05
N ASP A 52 3.40 -14.13 -3.83
CA ASP A 52 4.85 -14.24 -3.61
C ASP A 52 5.45 -13.02 -2.85
N SER A 53 4.63 -11.98 -2.55
CA SER A 53 5.13 -10.73 -1.98
C SER A 53 5.15 -10.67 -0.45
N ASP A 54 4.58 -11.67 0.23
CA ASP A 54 4.46 -11.68 1.71
C ASP A 54 5.41 -12.65 2.43
N GLU A 55 6.51 -13.06 1.79
CA GLU A 55 7.65 -13.54 2.58
C GLU A 55 8.10 -12.37 3.48
N SER A 56 7.62 -12.37 4.72
CA SER A 56 8.24 -11.58 5.77
C SER A 56 9.73 -11.92 5.74
N LEU A 57 10.56 -10.94 5.39
CA LEU A 57 12.01 -11.13 5.36
C LEU A 57 12.42 -11.73 6.70
N SER A 58 13.23 -12.80 6.66
CA SER A 58 13.85 -13.31 7.86
C SER A 58 14.62 -12.19 8.57
N GLU A 59 14.84 -12.29 9.88
CA GLU A 59 15.61 -11.27 10.63
C GLU A 59 17.02 -11.07 10.03
N ASP A 60 17.60 -12.07 9.37
CA ASP A 60 18.87 -11.98 8.66
C ASP A 60 18.74 -11.18 7.36
N ASP A 61 17.64 -11.32 6.61
CA ASP A 61 17.35 -10.54 5.41
C ASP A 61 17.06 -9.07 5.75
N GLU A 62 16.29 -8.78 6.83
CA GLU A 62 16.10 -7.43 7.36
C GLU A 62 17.45 -6.77 7.70
N ARG A 63 18.38 -7.54 8.23
CA ARG A 63 19.71 -7.06 8.59
C ARG A 63 20.52 -6.73 7.34
N GLU A 64 20.52 -7.57 6.32
CA GLU A 64 21.25 -7.33 5.07
C GLU A 64 20.71 -6.09 4.36
N VAL A 65 19.39 -5.95 4.25
CA VAL A 65 18.72 -4.76 3.70
C VAL A 65 19.02 -3.50 4.51
N SER A 66 19.19 -3.63 5.84
CA SER A 66 19.46 -2.49 6.74
C SER A 66 20.91 -2.02 6.69
N GLN A 67 21.84 -2.87 6.23
CA GLN A 67 23.26 -2.51 6.18
C GLN A 67 23.51 -1.32 5.24
N GLY A 68 24.10 -0.27 5.79
CA GLY A 68 24.49 0.93 5.06
C GLY A 68 23.45 2.05 5.01
N ILE A 69 22.17 1.77 5.27
CA ILE A 69 21.09 2.78 5.21
C ILE A 69 20.74 3.30 6.61
N VAL A 70 20.71 2.43 7.61
CA VAL A 70 20.39 2.79 8.99
C VAL A 70 21.45 3.74 9.56
N GLY A 71 21.00 4.84 10.14
CA GLY A 71 21.87 5.93 10.65
C GLY A 71 22.24 6.97 9.58
N GLU A 72 21.92 6.75 8.31
CA GLU A 72 22.11 7.78 7.28
C GLU A 72 21.14 8.94 7.45
N ILE A 73 21.53 10.10 6.91
CA ILE A 73 20.75 11.33 6.99
C ILE A 73 20.40 11.81 5.58
N TYR A 74 19.14 11.64 5.20
CA TYR A 74 18.67 12.00 3.88
C TYR A 74 18.04 13.40 3.83
N SER A 75 18.14 14.05 2.68
CA SER A 75 17.65 15.43 2.42
C SER A 75 18.08 16.45 3.49
N ASN A 76 19.20 16.20 4.20
CA ASN A 76 19.67 16.99 5.36
C ASN A 76 18.57 17.22 6.42
N LYS A 77 17.74 16.21 6.66
CA LYS A 77 16.53 16.36 7.47
C LYS A 77 16.11 15.06 8.15
N TYR A 78 16.19 13.93 7.47
CA TYR A 78 15.64 12.66 7.91
C TYR A 78 16.74 11.70 8.34
N ILE A 79 16.76 11.30 9.61
CA ILE A 79 17.65 10.25 10.14
C ILE A 79 16.91 8.92 9.96
N VAL A 80 17.51 7.97 9.24
CA VAL A 80 16.95 6.62 9.06
C VAL A 80 17.20 5.79 10.32
N LEU A 81 16.14 5.22 10.90
CA LEU A 81 16.21 4.54 12.18
C LEU A 81 16.02 3.02 12.09
N LYS A 82 15.05 2.55 11.32
CA LYS A 82 14.70 1.13 11.25
C LYS A 82 14.00 0.82 9.93
N TYR A 83 14.21 -0.38 9.43
CA TYR A 83 13.39 -0.97 8.37
C TYR A 83 11.98 -1.29 8.91
N LEU A 84 10.94 -0.95 8.14
CA LEU A 84 9.54 -1.20 8.50
C LEU A 84 8.90 -2.31 7.67
N GLY A 85 9.32 -2.45 6.41
CA GLY A 85 8.77 -3.47 5.53
C GLY A 85 9.12 -3.26 4.06
N LYS A 86 8.82 -4.28 3.26
CA LYS A 86 8.99 -4.32 1.81
C LYS A 86 7.61 -4.33 1.16
N GLY A 87 7.41 -3.53 0.14
CA GLY A 87 6.33 -3.69 -0.81
C GLY A 87 6.88 -4.15 -2.16
N THR A 88 6.02 -4.54 -3.08
CA THR A 88 6.39 -5.01 -4.43
C THR A 88 7.31 -4.02 -5.16
N PHE A 89 7.11 -2.73 -4.95
CA PHE A 89 7.79 -1.65 -5.69
C PHE A 89 8.72 -0.80 -4.84
N SER A 90 8.79 -1.05 -3.51
CA SER A 90 9.45 -0.14 -2.58
C SER A 90 9.91 -0.80 -1.29
N ARG A 91 10.72 -0.06 -0.54
CA ARG A 91 11.13 -0.36 0.84
C ARG A 91 10.66 0.78 1.75
N VAL A 92 10.13 0.47 2.91
CA VAL A 92 9.63 1.46 3.87
C VAL A 92 10.51 1.50 5.11
N TRP A 93 10.83 2.72 5.55
CA TRP A 93 11.76 3.00 6.66
C TRP A 93 11.13 3.90 7.70
N LEU A 94 11.40 3.62 8.97
CA LEU A 94 11.19 4.58 10.04
C LEU A 94 12.26 5.66 9.96
N VAL A 95 11.84 6.91 9.89
CA VAL A 95 12.75 8.05 9.90
C VAL A 95 12.35 9.07 10.97
N TYR A 96 13.34 9.84 11.44
CA TYR A 96 13.10 10.96 12.34
C TYR A 96 13.39 12.29 11.62
N ASP A 97 12.39 13.15 11.53
CA ASP A 97 12.55 14.52 11.01
C ASP A 97 13.09 15.44 12.12
N ILE A 98 14.34 15.83 11.99
CA ILE A 98 15.01 16.72 12.95
C ILE A 98 14.45 18.15 12.97
N THR A 99 13.62 18.53 11.99
CA THR A 99 13.06 19.88 11.88
C THR A 99 11.70 20.01 12.55
N THR A 100 10.91 18.98 12.50
CA THR A 100 9.58 18.88 13.14
C THR A 100 9.60 18.06 14.41
N GLU A 101 10.75 17.41 14.71
CA GLU A 101 10.94 16.52 15.85
C GLU A 101 9.89 15.37 15.85
N ALA A 102 9.62 14.80 14.67
CA ALA A 102 8.59 13.78 14.47
C ALA A 102 9.16 12.49 13.87
N PHE A 103 8.61 11.36 14.28
CA PHE A 103 8.81 10.08 13.63
C PHE A 103 7.85 9.96 12.43
N LEU A 104 8.39 9.53 11.28
CA LEU A 104 7.69 9.46 10.00
C LEU A 104 8.02 8.13 9.31
N ALA A 105 7.23 7.76 8.33
CA ALA A 105 7.53 6.68 7.39
C ALA A 105 8.12 7.27 6.11
N MET A 106 9.15 6.61 5.55
CA MET A 106 9.76 6.98 4.28
C MET A 106 9.75 5.77 3.36
N LYS A 107 8.94 5.84 2.30
CA LYS A 107 8.87 4.87 1.21
C LYS A 107 9.95 5.23 0.19
N ILE A 108 10.90 4.32 -0.08
CA ILE A 108 11.91 4.45 -1.12
C ILE A 108 11.50 3.54 -2.25
N VAL A 109 11.08 4.12 -3.36
CA VAL A 109 10.59 3.42 -4.54
C VAL A 109 11.77 3.07 -5.44
N TYR A 110 11.83 1.82 -5.91
CA TYR A 110 12.91 1.39 -6.81
C TYR A 110 12.90 2.22 -8.10
N SER A 111 14.08 2.52 -8.63
CA SER A 111 14.28 3.44 -9.78
C SER A 111 13.41 3.12 -11.00
N LYS A 112 13.16 1.84 -11.27
CA LYS A 112 12.32 1.40 -12.39
C LYS A 112 10.83 1.79 -12.27
N TYR A 113 10.38 2.20 -11.07
CA TYR A 113 9.01 2.61 -10.77
C TYR A 113 8.92 4.08 -10.35
N SER A 114 9.92 4.90 -10.73
CA SER A 114 9.96 6.32 -10.32
C SER A 114 8.83 7.14 -10.93
N GLU A 115 8.34 6.80 -12.12
CA GLU A 115 7.19 7.46 -12.75
C GLU A 115 5.90 7.20 -11.97
N ASP A 116 5.67 5.96 -11.53
CA ASP A 116 4.53 5.58 -10.67
C ASP A 116 4.60 6.32 -9.33
N ALA A 117 5.80 6.49 -8.77
CA ALA A 117 6.00 7.26 -7.54
C ALA A 117 5.71 8.75 -7.71
N GLU A 118 6.01 9.35 -8.87
CA GLU A 118 5.62 10.74 -9.19
C GLU A 118 4.10 10.87 -9.27
N HIS A 119 3.43 9.91 -9.90
CA HIS A 119 1.98 9.84 -9.95
C HIS A 119 1.35 9.77 -8.55
N GLU A 120 1.85 8.88 -7.66
CA GLU A 120 1.40 8.79 -6.27
C GLU A 120 1.50 10.15 -5.56
N VAL A 121 2.64 10.83 -5.71
CA VAL A 121 2.86 12.17 -5.12
C VAL A 121 1.88 13.20 -5.68
N ASP A 122 1.56 13.13 -6.97
CA ASP A 122 0.63 14.08 -7.60
C ASP A 122 -0.81 13.83 -7.13
N MET A 123 -1.23 12.58 -6.91
CA MET A 123 -2.53 12.26 -6.29
C MET A 123 -2.65 12.82 -4.87
N TYR A 124 -1.59 12.71 -4.04
CA TYR A 124 -1.58 13.36 -2.72
C TYR A 124 -1.64 14.88 -2.80
N LYS A 125 -1.01 15.50 -3.79
CA LYS A 125 -1.09 16.96 -3.99
C LYS A 125 -2.49 17.40 -4.43
N GLU A 126 -3.14 16.64 -5.31
CA GLU A 126 -4.53 16.91 -5.75
C GLU A 126 -5.52 16.77 -4.59
N LEU A 127 -5.36 15.73 -3.75
CA LEU A 127 -6.14 15.56 -2.54
C LEU A 127 -6.00 16.79 -1.61
N GLY A 128 -4.79 17.38 -1.55
CA GLY A 128 -4.49 18.57 -0.74
C GLY A 128 -4.15 18.20 0.70
N ASN A 129 -4.35 19.12 1.67
CA ASN A 129 -3.87 18.96 3.05
C ASN A 129 -4.98 18.93 4.11
N LYS A 130 -6.25 18.79 3.71
CA LYS A 130 -7.40 18.87 4.62
C LYS A 130 -8.16 17.55 4.70
N TYR A 131 -7.44 16.48 4.99
CA TYR A 131 -8.00 15.14 5.17
C TYR A 131 -7.48 14.51 6.46
N LYS A 132 -8.18 13.51 6.97
CA LYS A 132 -7.89 12.86 8.26
C LYS A 132 -7.69 11.36 8.13
N ASN A 133 -8.47 10.73 7.26
CA ASN A 133 -8.54 9.27 7.16
C ASN A 133 -7.90 8.73 5.87
N VAL A 134 -7.09 9.55 5.21
CA VAL A 134 -6.08 9.16 4.24
C VAL A 134 -4.71 9.49 4.85
N THR A 135 -3.69 8.69 4.56
CA THR A 135 -2.33 8.92 5.06
C THR A 135 -1.79 10.26 4.59
N ARG A 136 -1.22 11.03 5.52
CA ARG A 136 -0.74 12.37 5.22
C ARG A 136 0.62 12.35 4.56
N TYR A 137 0.69 12.83 3.33
CA TYR A 137 1.92 13.16 2.63
C TYR A 137 2.63 14.36 3.30
N ILE A 138 3.95 14.27 3.46
CA ILE A 138 4.79 15.27 4.14
C ILE A 138 5.78 15.91 3.18
N ASP A 139 6.49 15.08 2.39
CA ASP A 139 7.63 15.53 1.57
C ASP A 139 7.96 14.46 0.53
N SER A 140 8.64 14.86 -0.55
CA SER A 140 9.26 13.92 -1.48
C SER A 140 10.55 14.49 -2.04
N PHE A 141 11.49 13.61 -2.36
CA PHE A 141 12.79 13.96 -2.93
C PHE A 141 13.42 12.74 -3.60
N TYR A 142 14.34 12.97 -4.49
CA TYR A 142 15.14 11.91 -5.09
C TYR A 142 16.40 11.61 -4.26
N LEU A 143 16.68 10.33 -4.12
CA LEU A 143 17.94 9.78 -3.63
C LEU A 143 18.57 9.03 -4.81
N GLU A 144 19.53 9.67 -5.49
CA GLU A 144 20.01 9.23 -6.80
C GLU A 144 18.82 9.10 -7.76
N ASP A 145 18.52 7.90 -8.25
CA ASP A 145 17.40 7.64 -9.17
C ASP A 145 16.15 7.07 -8.47
N GLU A 146 16.19 6.90 -7.14
CA GLU A 146 15.07 6.38 -6.35
C GLU A 146 14.23 7.52 -5.76
N MET A 147 12.92 7.48 -5.98
CA MET A 147 12.00 8.45 -5.38
C MET A 147 11.73 8.09 -3.91
N CYS A 148 11.95 9.05 -3.03
CA CYS A 148 11.60 8.94 -1.61
C CYS A 148 10.31 9.71 -1.33
N ILE A 149 9.30 9.04 -0.80
CA ILE A 149 8.03 9.64 -0.36
C ILE A 149 7.97 9.57 1.16
N VAL A 150 7.82 10.72 1.82
CA VAL A 150 7.75 10.80 3.28
C VAL A 150 6.31 11.05 3.70
N MET A 151 5.81 10.20 4.59
CA MET A 151 4.43 10.21 5.07
C MET A 151 4.38 10.14 6.60
N GLU A 152 3.21 10.42 7.17
CA GLU A 152 3.01 10.19 8.59
C GLU A 152 3.21 8.72 8.93
N LEU A 153 3.74 8.48 10.13
CA LEU A 153 3.94 7.13 10.63
C LEU A 153 2.60 6.55 11.11
N MET A 154 2.20 5.45 10.51
CA MET A 154 1.10 4.61 10.99
C MET A 154 1.64 3.38 11.73
N GLY A 155 0.75 2.56 12.27
CA GLY A 155 1.11 1.33 12.98
C GLY A 155 1.02 0.10 12.08
N ILE A 156 0.15 -0.85 12.45
CA ILE A 156 -0.09 -2.10 11.71
C ILE A 156 -1.07 -1.89 10.55
N CYS A 157 -1.06 -2.79 9.56
CA CYS A 157 -2.13 -2.86 8.56
C CYS A 157 -3.31 -3.73 9.05
N LEU A 158 -4.41 -3.74 8.30
CA LEU A 158 -5.59 -4.51 8.67
C LEU A 158 -5.32 -6.03 8.59
N ILE A 159 -4.43 -6.48 7.70
CA ILE A 159 -3.97 -7.88 7.65
C ILE A 159 -3.30 -8.30 8.97
N ASP A 160 -2.43 -7.45 9.53
CA ASP A 160 -1.78 -7.76 10.81
C ASP A 160 -2.80 -7.89 11.95
N LEU A 161 -3.90 -7.12 11.87
CA LEU A 161 -4.99 -7.24 12.83
C LEU A 161 -5.79 -8.53 12.63
N PHE A 162 -5.95 -9.00 11.39
CA PHE A 162 -6.54 -10.31 11.10
C PHE A 162 -5.69 -11.42 11.72
N LYS A 163 -4.38 -11.43 11.44
CA LYS A 163 -3.41 -12.39 11.99
C LYS A 163 -3.38 -12.39 13.52
N TYR A 164 -3.61 -11.26 14.17
CA TYR A 164 -3.66 -11.17 15.65
C TYR A 164 -4.89 -11.87 16.25
N TYR A 165 -6.00 -11.92 15.53
CA TYR A 165 -7.24 -12.56 16.00
C TYR A 165 -7.41 -14.00 15.47
N SER A 166 -6.62 -14.44 14.50
CA SER A 166 -6.53 -15.84 14.08
C SER A 166 -5.54 -16.57 15.00
N ASP A 167 -5.94 -17.74 15.51
CA ASP A 167 -5.07 -18.58 16.35
C ASP A 167 -4.13 -19.38 15.46
N ASP A 168 -2.93 -18.84 15.17
CA ASP A 168 -1.91 -19.42 14.29
C ASP A 168 -1.19 -20.62 14.91
N SER A 169 -1.74 -21.28 15.96
CA SER A 169 -1.11 -22.39 16.67
C SER A 169 -1.04 -23.73 15.88
N ASN A 170 -1.50 -23.76 14.62
CA ASN A 170 -1.38 -24.95 13.79
C ASN A 170 -0.61 -24.65 12.49
N ASP A 171 0.70 -24.82 12.58
CA ASP A 171 1.63 -24.95 11.44
C ASP A 171 1.22 -26.15 10.55
N SER A 172 0.18 -25.99 9.74
CA SER A 172 -0.11 -26.90 8.65
C SER A 172 0.80 -26.53 7.50
N ASN A 173 1.87 -27.33 7.29
CA ASN A 173 2.72 -27.34 6.09
C ASN A 173 1.93 -27.63 4.80
N ASP A 174 0.73 -27.14 4.68
CA ASP A 174 -0.11 -27.24 3.48
C ASP A 174 0.03 -25.91 2.72
N SER A 175 0.89 -25.95 1.71
CA SER A 175 1.25 -24.87 0.81
C SER A 175 0.11 -24.45 -0.15
N ASN A 176 -1.13 -24.55 0.25
CA ASN A 176 -2.29 -24.13 -0.50
C ASN A 176 -2.90 -22.86 0.12
N ASP A 177 -2.33 -21.72 -0.19
CA ASP A 177 -2.89 -20.40 -0.55
C ASP A 177 -4.19 -19.89 0.11
N LYS A 178 -4.57 -20.39 1.27
CA LYS A 178 -5.58 -19.74 2.09
C LYS A 178 -4.87 -18.98 3.20
N TRP A 179 -4.74 -17.69 3.02
CA TRP A 179 -4.25 -16.73 4.03
C TRP A 179 -4.98 -16.87 5.36
N TYR A 180 -6.12 -17.57 5.37
CA TYR A 180 -6.98 -17.83 6.50
C TYR A 180 -7.57 -19.24 6.39
N SER A 181 -6.82 -20.28 6.75
CA SER A 181 -7.50 -21.52 7.14
C SER A 181 -8.01 -21.31 8.56
N ARG A 182 -9.19 -20.72 8.65
CA ARG A 182 -9.82 -20.43 9.92
C ARG A 182 -10.21 -21.73 10.62
N ASN A 183 -9.74 -21.91 11.84
CA ASN A 183 -10.24 -22.94 12.73
C ASN A 183 -11.55 -22.45 13.38
N ASP A 184 -12.48 -23.37 13.70
CA ASP A 184 -13.74 -23.06 14.40
C ASP A 184 -13.56 -22.34 15.77
N ASN A 185 -12.31 -22.18 16.22
CA ASN A 185 -11.94 -21.57 17.49
C ASN A 185 -11.33 -20.17 17.36
N ASP A 186 -11.12 -19.66 16.15
CA ASP A 186 -10.50 -18.35 15.93
C ASP A 186 -11.41 -17.24 16.47
N ASP A 187 -10.82 -16.29 17.18
CA ASP A 187 -11.53 -15.11 17.66
C ASP A 187 -11.71 -14.12 16.50
N LEU A 188 -12.91 -13.55 16.40
CA LEU A 188 -13.20 -12.47 15.46
C LEU A 188 -12.78 -11.13 16.02
N ILE A 189 -12.41 -10.21 15.13
CA ILE A 189 -12.22 -8.80 15.53
C ILE A 189 -13.52 -8.28 16.17
N PRO A 190 -13.46 -7.74 17.41
CA PRO A 190 -14.64 -7.21 18.09
C PRO A 190 -15.41 -6.20 17.23
N HIS A 191 -16.73 -6.32 17.19
CA HIS A 191 -17.60 -5.50 16.33
C HIS A 191 -17.45 -3.98 16.54
N ASP A 192 -17.13 -3.53 17.75
CA ASP A 192 -16.91 -2.11 18.05
C ASP A 192 -15.60 -1.60 17.43
N ILE A 193 -14.57 -2.44 17.36
CA ILE A 193 -13.32 -2.16 16.65
C ILE A 193 -13.60 -2.09 15.14
N VAL A 194 -14.27 -3.11 14.56
CA VAL A 194 -14.65 -3.10 13.13
C VAL A 194 -15.46 -1.85 12.79
N LYS A 195 -16.49 -1.55 13.58
CA LYS A 195 -17.32 -0.36 13.38
C LYS A 195 -16.49 0.94 13.41
N LYS A 196 -15.51 1.02 14.30
CA LYS A 196 -14.65 2.21 14.41
C LYS A 196 -13.74 2.34 13.20
N ILE A 197 -13.08 1.25 12.78
CA ILE A 197 -12.22 1.20 11.60
C ILE A 197 -13.01 1.62 10.36
N PHE A 198 -14.12 0.95 10.06
CA PHE A 198 -14.90 1.21 8.85
C PHE A 198 -15.56 2.59 8.83
N LYS A 199 -15.90 3.14 9.98
CA LYS A 199 -16.32 4.55 10.06
C LYS A 199 -15.22 5.50 9.57
N ASP A 200 -13.98 5.25 9.96
CA ASP A 200 -12.84 6.06 9.54
C ASP A 200 -12.55 5.86 8.04
N LEU A 201 -12.62 4.61 7.55
CA LEU A 201 -12.37 4.29 6.14
C LEU A 201 -13.42 4.91 5.21
N PHE A 202 -14.71 4.84 5.54
CA PHE A 202 -15.75 5.52 4.76
C PHE A 202 -15.58 7.06 4.77
N GLN A 203 -15.04 7.62 5.86
CA GLN A 203 -14.66 9.02 5.88
C GLN A 203 -13.47 9.28 4.95
N GLY A 204 -12.47 8.40 4.91
CA GLY A 204 -11.33 8.48 3.98
C GLY A 204 -11.77 8.40 2.52
N LEU A 205 -12.67 7.45 2.17
CA LEU A 205 -13.26 7.38 0.83
C LEU A 205 -14.02 8.65 0.47
N TYR A 206 -14.80 9.19 1.40
CA TYR A 206 -15.47 10.47 1.16
C TYR A 206 -14.47 11.60 0.86
N GLU A 207 -13.32 11.63 1.55
CA GLU A 207 -12.27 12.61 1.33
C GLU A 207 -11.67 12.49 -0.09
N LEU A 208 -11.35 11.26 -0.56
CA LEU A 208 -10.87 10.97 -1.92
C LEU A 208 -11.93 11.32 -2.98
N HIS A 209 -13.13 10.76 -2.83
CA HIS A 209 -14.23 10.92 -3.79
C HIS A 209 -14.71 12.36 -3.92
N SER A 210 -14.59 13.18 -2.86
CA SER A 210 -14.88 14.63 -2.92
C SER A 210 -13.93 15.40 -3.84
N LYS A 211 -12.82 14.77 -4.21
CA LYS A 211 -11.80 15.25 -5.15
C LYS A 211 -11.82 14.53 -6.48
N ASN A 212 -12.83 13.71 -6.73
CA ASN A 212 -12.94 12.85 -7.91
C ASN A 212 -11.79 11.86 -8.05
N ILE A 213 -11.11 11.49 -6.95
CA ILE A 213 -10.06 10.48 -6.91
C ILE A 213 -10.70 9.14 -6.61
N VAL A 214 -10.47 8.14 -7.45
CA VAL A 214 -10.80 6.73 -7.23
C VAL A 214 -9.53 6.02 -6.81
N HIS A 215 -9.57 5.20 -5.74
CA HIS A 215 -8.38 4.56 -5.20
C HIS A 215 -7.86 3.42 -6.08
N THR A 216 -8.77 2.61 -6.62
CA THR A 216 -8.56 1.48 -7.53
C THR A 216 -7.78 0.26 -7.00
N ASP A 217 -7.07 0.35 -5.87
CA ASP A 217 -6.33 -0.76 -5.24
C ASP A 217 -6.58 -0.83 -3.72
N LEU A 218 -7.86 -0.81 -3.32
CA LEU A 218 -8.22 -1.01 -1.91
C LEU A 218 -8.09 -2.49 -1.53
N LYS A 219 -7.36 -2.74 -0.46
CA LYS A 219 -7.16 -4.06 0.14
C LYS A 219 -6.75 -3.93 1.59
N PRO A 220 -6.85 -4.98 2.41
CA PRO A 220 -6.50 -4.91 3.83
C PRO A 220 -5.09 -4.39 4.10
N GLU A 221 -4.12 -4.64 3.20
CA GLU A 221 -2.75 -4.14 3.27
C GLU A 221 -2.65 -2.63 3.09
N ASN A 222 -3.56 -2.04 2.31
CA ASN A 222 -3.64 -0.60 2.06
C ASN A 222 -4.50 0.14 3.10
N ILE A 223 -4.82 -0.53 4.21
CA ILE A 223 -5.53 0.03 5.36
C ILE A 223 -4.62 -0.03 6.58
N MET A 224 -4.15 1.12 7.04
CA MET A 224 -3.27 1.23 8.20
C MET A 224 -4.01 1.72 9.44
N ILE A 225 -3.63 1.18 10.59
CA ILE A 225 -4.23 1.47 11.89
C ILE A 225 -3.14 2.02 12.83
N ASN A 226 -3.48 2.96 13.70
CA ASN A 226 -2.54 3.59 14.64
C ASN A 226 -2.18 2.70 15.86
N ILE A 227 -2.14 1.40 15.66
CA ILE A 227 -1.68 0.41 16.63
C ILE A 227 -0.21 0.12 16.35
N TYR A 228 0.69 0.49 17.26
CA TYR A 228 2.12 0.41 17.01
C TYR A 228 2.72 -0.87 17.57
N PRO A 229 3.47 -1.65 16.77
CA PRO A 229 4.22 -2.79 17.27
C PRO A 229 5.18 -2.42 18.40
N ASN A 230 5.30 -3.28 19.41
CA ASN A 230 6.17 -3.05 20.56
C ASN A 230 7.64 -2.83 20.15
N LYS A 231 8.12 -3.55 19.12
CA LYS A 231 9.46 -3.33 18.52
C LYS A 231 9.62 -1.87 18.03
N LEU A 232 8.59 -1.29 17.42
CA LEU A 232 8.61 0.10 16.92
C LEU A 232 8.61 1.12 18.09
N ILE A 233 7.81 0.86 19.12
CA ILE A 233 7.76 1.70 20.32
C ILE A 233 9.15 1.75 20.98
N LYS A 234 9.81 0.60 21.17
CA LYS A 234 11.16 0.51 21.74
C LYS A 234 12.19 1.34 20.97
N VAL A 235 12.17 1.32 19.64
CA VAL A 235 13.08 2.15 18.81
C VAL A 235 12.82 3.63 19.03
N LYS A 236 11.56 4.06 19.07
CA LYS A 236 11.18 5.47 19.30
C LYS A 236 11.62 5.97 20.70
N GLU A 237 11.42 5.15 21.72
CA GLU A 237 11.84 5.45 23.10
C GLU A 237 13.35 5.53 23.21
N TRP A 238 14.06 4.52 22.67
CA TRP A 238 15.52 4.53 22.61
C TRP A 238 16.05 5.79 21.91
N PHE A 239 15.54 6.11 20.72
CA PHE A 239 16.01 7.29 19.98
C PHE A 239 15.80 8.57 20.78
N SER A 240 14.67 8.71 21.46
CA SER A 240 14.36 9.85 22.32
C SER A 240 15.35 10.02 23.49
N GLN A 241 16.00 8.92 23.90
CA GLN A 241 16.98 8.88 24.99
C GLN A 241 18.45 8.81 24.52
N SER A 242 18.68 8.67 23.24
CA SER A 242 20.01 8.42 22.64
C SER A 242 21.00 9.59 22.77
N GLY A 243 20.54 10.78 23.11
CA GLY A 243 21.34 12.00 23.13
C GLY A 243 21.63 12.61 21.75
N ILE A 244 21.18 11.99 20.65
CA ILE A 244 21.42 12.48 19.28
C ILE A 244 20.84 13.88 19.09
N MET A 245 19.63 14.15 19.59
CA MET A 245 18.98 15.45 19.44
C MET A 245 19.62 16.52 20.32
N GLU A 246 20.11 16.17 21.50
CA GLU A 246 20.90 17.05 22.39
C GLU A 246 22.20 17.44 21.71
N LEU A 247 22.92 16.45 21.13
CA LEU A 247 24.14 16.71 20.36
C LEU A 247 23.85 17.64 19.17
N TYR A 248 22.80 17.34 18.39
CA TYR A 248 22.40 18.18 17.26
C TYR A 248 22.10 19.61 17.69
N LYS A 249 21.29 19.82 18.73
CA LYS A 249 20.92 21.15 19.25
C LYS A 249 22.15 21.92 19.79
N SER A 250 23.04 21.21 20.47
CA SER A 250 24.31 21.77 20.97
C SER A 250 25.20 22.27 19.83
N GLU A 251 25.49 21.42 18.85
CA GLU A 251 26.34 21.80 17.71
C GLU A 251 25.68 22.87 16.83
N LEU A 252 24.35 22.79 16.61
CA LEU A 252 23.61 23.83 15.89
C LEU A 252 23.75 25.19 16.51
N SER A 253 23.70 25.27 17.86
CA SER A 253 23.84 26.52 18.61
C SER A 253 25.19 27.17 18.40
N LYS A 254 26.27 26.38 18.25
CA LYS A 254 27.65 26.87 18.02
C LYS A 254 27.85 27.44 16.60
N ILE A 255 27.03 26.98 15.65
CA ILE A 255 27.13 27.34 14.22
C ILE A 255 26.24 28.54 13.88
N LEU A 256 25.15 28.74 14.61
CA LEU A 256 24.26 29.88 14.40
C LEU A 256 25.01 31.18 14.66
N PRO A 257 24.80 32.24 13.85
CA PRO A 257 25.44 33.54 14.06
C PRO A 257 25.05 34.20 15.42
N ASP A 258 25.93 34.87 16.07
CA ASP A 258 25.67 35.56 17.36
C ASP A 258 24.47 36.52 17.29
N ASN A 259 24.28 37.16 16.14
CA ASN A 259 23.18 38.08 15.91
C ASN A 259 21.88 37.39 15.41
N PHE A 260 21.82 36.03 15.42
CA PHE A 260 20.71 35.28 14.87
C PHE A 260 19.35 35.77 15.37
N ASN A 261 19.22 35.99 16.68
CA ASN A 261 17.97 36.45 17.29
C ASN A 261 17.49 37.82 16.78
N LYS A 262 18.42 38.65 16.30
CA LYS A 262 18.17 40.01 15.80
C LYS A 262 17.94 40.06 14.29
N MET A 263 18.07 38.93 13.58
CA MET A 263 17.86 38.83 12.13
C MET A 263 16.36 38.89 11.76
N GLU A 264 16.08 39.37 10.56
CA GLU A 264 14.76 39.25 9.91
C GLU A 264 14.38 37.77 9.66
N ASN A 265 13.08 37.47 9.65
CA ASN A 265 12.60 36.09 9.52
C ASN A 265 13.10 35.36 8.26
N SER A 266 13.20 36.05 7.12
CA SER A 266 13.76 35.54 5.87
C SER A 266 15.23 35.12 6.03
N LYS A 267 16.03 35.99 6.63
CA LYS A 267 17.47 35.75 6.91
C LYS A 267 17.66 34.64 7.94
N LYS A 268 16.79 34.58 8.98
CA LYS A 268 16.78 33.46 9.96
C LYS A 268 16.54 32.11 9.29
N LYS A 269 15.58 32.02 8.35
CA LYS A 269 15.29 30.79 7.63
C LYS A 269 16.53 30.29 6.86
N ILE A 270 17.22 31.17 6.15
CA ILE A 270 18.44 30.86 5.40
C ILE A 270 19.57 30.45 6.34
N ALA A 271 19.79 31.21 7.42
CA ALA A 271 20.83 30.91 8.41
C ALA A 271 20.60 29.55 9.08
N ARG A 272 19.36 29.23 9.48
CA ARG A 272 19.02 27.92 10.02
C ARG A 272 19.28 26.79 9.02
N LYS A 273 18.87 26.95 7.75
CA LYS A 273 19.12 25.94 6.72
C LYS A 273 20.61 25.67 6.55
N LYS A 274 21.44 26.72 6.44
CA LYS A 274 22.91 26.58 6.31
C LYS A 274 23.54 25.97 7.56
N ALA A 275 23.15 26.43 8.76
CA ALA A 275 23.64 25.89 10.02
C ALA A 275 23.28 24.40 10.17
N ARG A 276 22.03 24.01 9.84
CA ARG A 276 21.59 22.61 9.86
C ARG A 276 22.46 21.70 9.00
N VAL A 277 22.66 22.05 7.72
CA VAL A 277 23.50 21.26 6.81
C VAL A 277 24.90 21.06 7.41
N LYS A 278 25.51 22.14 7.91
CA LYS A 278 26.84 22.08 8.51
C LYS A 278 26.85 21.26 9.81
N THR A 279 25.86 21.42 10.68
CA THR A 279 25.72 20.61 11.89
C THR A 279 25.61 19.14 11.59
N LEU A 280 24.73 18.76 10.65
CA LEU A 280 24.53 17.36 10.29
C LEU A 280 25.78 16.74 9.68
N SER A 281 26.53 17.47 8.85
CA SER A 281 27.82 17.02 8.35
C SER A 281 28.85 16.75 9.47
N LEU A 282 28.78 17.49 10.60
CA LEU A 282 29.68 17.28 11.73
C LEU A 282 29.32 16.09 12.61
N ILE A 283 28.02 15.79 12.74
CA ILE A 283 27.53 14.72 13.63
C ILE A 283 27.18 13.43 12.89
N LYS A 284 27.26 13.40 11.55
CA LYS A 284 26.82 12.28 10.72
C LYS A 284 27.38 10.93 11.18
N ASP A 285 28.69 10.86 11.37
CA ASP A 285 29.37 9.63 11.76
C ASP A 285 28.95 9.17 13.16
N ASN A 286 28.80 10.12 14.10
CA ASN A 286 28.31 9.83 15.45
C ASN A 286 26.87 9.30 15.43
N VAL A 287 25.98 9.91 14.64
CA VAL A 287 24.60 9.43 14.47
C VAL A 287 24.60 8.02 13.93
N LYS A 288 25.36 7.76 12.86
CA LYS A 288 25.45 6.45 12.23
C LYS A 288 25.99 5.38 13.19
N GLU A 289 27.06 5.68 13.91
CA GLU A 289 27.64 4.78 14.91
C GLU A 289 26.64 4.49 16.05
N THR A 290 25.95 5.51 16.56
CA THR A 290 24.99 5.38 17.67
C THR A 290 23.79 4.50 17.25
N VAL A 291 23.23 4.72 16.06
CA VAL A 291 22.09 3.94 15.56
C VAL A 291 22.49 2.51 15.26
N ASN A 292 23.64 2.28 14.59
CA ASN A 292 24.13 0.94 14.29
C ASN A 292 24.47 0.14 15.58
N SER A 293 25.03 0.80 16.59
CA SER A 293 25.32 0.17 17.89
C SER A 293 24.06 -0.31 18.60
N TYR A 294 22.96 0.46 18.50
CA TYR A 294 21.65 0.04 19.02
C TYR A 294 21.16 -1.23 18.36
N HIS A 295 21.17 -1.31 17.02
CA HIS A 295 20.74 -2.50 16.30
C HIS A 295 21.64 -3.70 16.58
N ALA A 296 22.96 -3.52 16.65
CA ALA A 296 23.90 -4.57 16.99
C ALA A 296 23.66 -5.14 18.41
N ASN A 297 23.29 -4.30 19.37
CA ASN A 297 22.98 -4.74 20.74
C ASN A 297 21.69 -5.56 20.78
N ILE A 298 20.61 -5.11 20.11
CA ILE A 298 19.36 -5.87 20.03
C ILE A 298 19.62 -7.25 19.40
N TYR A 299 20.33 -7.29 18.28
CA TYR A 299 20.65 -8.55 17.61
C TYR A 299 21.45 -9.49 18.52
N SER A 300 22.44 -8.97 19.27
CA SER A 300 23.22 -9.78 20.20
C SER A 300 22.39 -10.31 21.37
N GLU A 301 21.36 -9.61 21.81
CA GLU A 301 20.41 -10.04 22.83
C GLU A 301 19.50 -11.16 22.29
N GLN A 302 18.99 -11.02 21.07
CA GLN A 302 18.16 -12.03 20.40
C GLN A 302 18.94 -13.34 20.19
N LEU A 303 20.21 -13.26 19.71
CA LEU A 303 21.07 -14.46 19.58
C LEU A 303 21.25 -15.18 20.92
N LYS A 304 21.51 -14.48 22.00
CA LYS A 304 21.67 -15.09 23.33
C LYS A 304 20.37 -15.73 23.81
N GLN A 305 19.20 -15.15 23.50
CA GLN A 305 17.91 -15.76 23.82
C GLN A 305 17.71 -17.05 23.02
N ALA A 306 18.01 -17.05 21.71
CA ALA A 306 17.93 -18.23 20.87
C ALA A 306 18.91 -19.34 21.32
N GLU A 307 20.17 -18.99 21.67
CA GLU A 307 21.15 -19.94 22.22
C GLU A 307 20.66 -20.54 23.54
N ASN A 308 20.07 -19.76 24.44
CA ASN A 308 19.51 -20.27 25.70
C ASN A 308 18.34 -21.24 25.49
N ILE A 309 17.48 -20.96 24.48
CA ILE A 309 16.36 -21.85 24.11
C ILE A 309 16.91 -23.18 23.57
N ILE A 310 17.94 -23.15 22.72
CA ILE A 310 18.58 -24.36 22.17
C ILE A 310 19.26 -25.18 23.28
N GLU A 311 19.94 -24.54 24.24
CA GLU A 311 20.57 -25.25 25.39
C GLU A 311 19.52 -25.89 26.32
N LEU A 312 18.28 -25.32 26.39
CA LEU A 312 17.17 -25.88 27.17
C LEU A 312 16.40 -26.97 26.41
N SER A 313 16.50 -27.04 25.08
CA SER A 313 15.80 -28.02 24.23
C SER A 313 16.39 -29.42 24.23
N ASP A 314 17.54 -29.64 24.89
CA ASP A 314 18.07 -30.99 25.13
C ASP A 314 17.28 -31.77 26.22
N VAL A 315 16.24 -31.15 26.79
CA VAL A 315 15.27 -31.81 27.69
C VAL A 315 13.99 -32.02 26.89
N SER A 316 13.78 -33.25 26.41
CA SER A 316 12.56 -33.70 25.73
C SER A 316 11.36 -33.41 26.60
N ASP A 317 10.53 -32.45 26.20
CA ASP A 317 9.19 -32.05 26.67
C ASP A 317 9.07 -30.57 27.09
N LEU A 318 9.91 -29.68 26.57
CA LEU A 318 9.63 -28.24 26.66
C LEU A 318 8.84 -27.79 25.40
N GLU A 319 7.55 -27.56 25.59
CA GLU A 319 6.78 -26.71 24.66
C GLU A 319 7.56 -25.39 24.52
N ILE A 320 8.00 -25.08 23.29
CA ILE A 320 8.54 -23.76 22.98
C ILE A 320 7.37 -22.81 23.23
N GLU A 321 7.46 -22.00 24.29
CA GLU A 321 6.47 -20.91 24.48
C GLU A 321 6.60 -20.02 23.23
N GLU A 322 5.65 -20.17 22.31
CA GLU A 322 5.45 -19.25 21.22
C GLU A 322 5.30 -17.85 21.82
N VAL A 323 5.96 -16.86 21.20
CA VAL A 323 5.81 -15.46 21.59
C VAL A 323 4.32 -15.14 21.55
N SER A 324 3.71 -14.98 22.72
CA SER A 324 2.27 -14.75 22.79
C SER A 324 1.89 -13.53 21.93
N SER A 325 0.77 -13.60 21.24
CA SER A 325 0.23 -12.50 20.41
C SER A 325 0.19 -11.16 21.16
N ASP A 326 0.03 -11.18 22.49
CA ASP A 326 0.06 -10.01 23.38
C ASP A 326 1.43 -9.29 23.44
N GLU A 327 2.52 -9.93 22.99
CA GLU A 327 3.84 -9.29 22.92
C GLU A 327 4.05 -8.50 21.61
N LEU A 328 3.22 -8.71 20.58
CA LEU A 328 3.36 -8.04 19.29
C LEU A 328 2.99 -6.57 19.38
N PHE A 329 1.84 -6.24 19.95
CA PHE A 329 1.38 -4.87 20.18
C PHE A 329 0.31 -4.84 21.28
N THR A 330 -0.01 -3.64 21.76
CA THR A 330 -1.08 -3.42 22.73
C THR A 330 -2.23 -2.67 22.07
N LEU A 331 -3.44 -3.22 22.14
CA LEU A 331 -4.65 -2.58 21.63
C LEU A 331 -4.99 -1.33 22.45
N PRO A 332 -5.13 -0.16 21.83
CA PRO A 332 -5.64 1.02 22.51
C PRO A 332 -7.15 0.87 22.78
N SER A 333 -7.71 1.74 23.60
CA SER A 333 -9.18 1.82 23.71
C SER A 333 -9.80 2.18 22.35
N VAL A 334 -10.99 1.63 22.05
CA VAL A 334 -11.63 1.71 20.72
C VAL A 334 -11.77 3.15 20.20
N GLU A 335 -12.08 4.11 21.09
CA GLU A 335 -12.20 5.52 20.74
C GLU A 335 -10.89 6.14 20.25
N ASN A 336 -9.75 5.57 20.62
CA ASN A 336 -8.41 6.04 20.22
C ASN A 336 -7.88 5.34 18.96
N ILE A 337 -8.58 4.31 18.47
CA ILE A 337 -8.25 3.68 17.18
C ILE A 337 -8.52 4.70 16.06
N VAL A 338 -7.56 4.81 15.14
CA VAL A 338 -7.68 5.60 13.92
C VAL A 338 -7.22 4.73 12.76
N ALA A 339 -8.09 4.54 11.77
CA ALA A 339 -7.76 3.86 10.52
C ALA A 339 -7.63 4.87 9.38
N LYS A 340 -6.71 4.57 8.46
CA LYS A 340 -6.42 5.40 7.29
C LYS A 340 -6.16 4.55 6.06
N ILE A 341 -6.62 5.08 4.93
CA ILE A 341 -6.29 4.57 3.60
C ILE A 341 -4.88 5.06 3.24
N ILE A 342 -4.08 4.18 2.65
CA ILE A 342 -2.72 4.46 2.18
C ILE A 342 -2.58 4.08 0.71
N ASP A 343 -1.46 4.47 0.11
CA ASP A 343 -1.01 4.07 -1.22
C ASP A 343 -1.93 4.53 -2.36
N LEU A 344 -1.69 5.73 -2.86
CA LEU A 344 -2.40 6.30 -3.99
C LEU A 344 -1.65 6.07 -5.32
N GLY A 345 -0.74 5.08 -5.39
CA GLY A 345 0.06 4.82 -6.58
C GLY A 345 -0.77 4.39 -7.79
N ASN A 346 -1.88 3.68 -7.55
CA ASN A 346 -2.82 3.28 -8.60
C ASN A 346 -4.07 4.17 -8.67
N ALA A 347 -4.16 5.23 -7.84
CA ALA A 347 -5.35 6.06 -7.80
C ALA A 347 -5.51 6.89 -9.09
N GLU A 348 -6.76 7.12 -9.52
CA GLU A 348 -7.06 7.83 -10.75
C GLU A 348 -8.09 8.94 -10.54
N LEU A 349 -7.99 9.99 -11.34
CA LEU A 349 -9.04 10.99 -11.45
C LEU A 349 -10.17 10.45 -12.33
N ILE A 350 -11.42 10.69 -11.95
CA ILE A 350 -12.61 10.22 -12.72
C ILE A 350 -12.54 10.62 -14.21
N GLU A 351 -11.92 11.77 -14.52
CA GLU A 351 -11.79 12.28 -15.88
C GLU A 351 -10.75 11.54 -16.72
N ASP A 352 -9.83 10.82 -16.07
CA ASP A 352 -8.73 10.11 -16.72
C ASP A 352 -8.98 8.58 -16.77
N ILE A 353 -10.10 8.08 -16.22
CA ILE A 353 -10.41 6.66 -16.13
C ILE A 353 -10.61 6.05 -17.53
N GLU A 354 -9.83 5.02 -17.79
CA GLU A 354 -10.01 4.09 -18.92
C GLU A 354 -10.63 2.77 -18.41
N PRO A 355 -11.23 1.93 -19.27
CA PRO A 355 -11.84 0.66 -18.85
C PRO A 355 -10.79 -0.43 -18.58
N ASP A 356 -9.76 -0.08 -17.84
CA ASP A 356 -8.70 -1.00 -17.44
C ASP A 356 -9.10 -1.87 -16.25
N THR A 357 -8.40 -2.98 -16.08
CA THR A 357 -8.62 -3.89 -14.98
C THR A 357 -8.06 -3.28 -13.69
N ILE A 358 -8.93 -3.11 -12.70
CA ILE A 358 -8.55 -2.61 -11.36
C ILE A 358 -8.90 -3.64 -10.29
N GLN A 359 -8.33 -3.49 -9.12
CA GLN A 359 -8.59 -4.29 -7.92
C GLN A 359 -8.21 -5.77 -8.06
N LEU A 360 -7.92 -6.38 -6.94
CA LEU A 360 -7.85 -7.84 -6.85
C LEU A 360 -9.21 -8.46 -7.17
N ARG A 361 -9.19 -9.61 -7.80
CA ARG A 361 -10.41 -10.26 -8.30
C ARG A 361 -11.46 -10.50 -7.21
N CYS A 362 -11.07 -10.91 -5.99
CA CYS A 362 -12.00 -11.09 -4.85
C CYS A 362 -12.68 -9.79 -4.40
N TYR A 363 -12.14 -8.62 -4.74
CA TYR A 363 -12.67 -7.29 -4.41
C TYR A 363 -13.17 -6.52 -5.63
N ARG A 364 -13.02 -7.07 -6.84
CA ARG A 364 -13.29 -6.41 -8.11
C ARG A 364 -14.79 -6.14 -8.31
N PRO A 365 -15.19 -4.89 -8.60
CA PRO A 365 -16.61 -4.57 -8.83
C PRO A 365 -17.11 -5.10 -10.18
N PRO A 366 -18.42 -5.43 -10.28
CA PRO A 366 -18.98 -6.06 -11.47
C PRO A 366 -18.81 -5.25 -12.75
N GLU A 367 -18.86 -3.91 -12.70
CA GLU A 367 -18.60 -3.06 -13.86
C GLU A 367 -17.17 -3.25 -14.40
N ASN A 368 -16.20 -3.48 -13.53
CA ASN A 368 -14.83 -3.69 -13.96
C ASN A 368 -14.61 -5.10 -14.53
N VAL A 369 -15.25 -6.13 -13.92
CA VAL A 369 -15.26 -7.50 -14.49
C VAL A 369 -15.89 -7.52 -15.88
N LEU A 370 -16.88 -6.64 -16.12
CA LEU A 370 -17.51 -6.46 -17.42
C LEU A 370 -16.70 -5.58 -18.39
N HIS A 371 -15.54 -5.09 -17.98
CA HIS A 371 -14.75 -4.11 -18.72
C HIS A 371 -15.58 -2.89 -19.19
N ASP A 372 -16.44 -2.41 -18.31
CA ASP A 372 -17.20 -1.15 -18.45
C ASP A 372 -16.49 -0.05 -17.66
N PHE A 373 -16.82 1.21 -17.95
CA PHE A 373 -16.31 2.34 -17.19
C PHE A 373 -16.76 2.27 -15.73
N TYR A 374 -15.83 2.54 -14.84
CA TYR A 374 -16.08 2.59 -13.41
C TYR A 374 -16.00 4.04 -12.87
N ASN A 375 -16.30 4.23 -11.63
CA ASN A 375 -16.20 5.51 -10.92
C ASN A 375 -15.99 5.25 -9.42
N THR A 376 -16.13 6.27 -8.59
CA THR A 376 -15.95 6.18 -7.12
C THR A 376 -16.78 5.08 -6.44
N LYS A 377 -17.80 4.51 -7.10
CA LYS A 377 -18.58 3.39 -6.53
C LYS A 377 -17.81 2.08 -6.55
N ALA A 378 -16.80 1.96 -7.41
CA ALA A 378 -15.91 0.81 -7.41
C ALA A 378 -15.24 0.64 -6.04
N ASP A 379 -14.69 1.70 -5.45
CA ASP A 379 -14.12 1.68 -4.11
C ASP A 379 -15.15 1.31 -3.04
N ILE A 380 -16.41 1.72 -3.19
CA ILE A 380 -17.48 1.36 -2.24
C ILE A 380 -17.81 -0.12 -2.29
N TRP A 381 -17.83 -0.72 -3.49
CA TRP A 381 -17.97 -2.16 -3.65
C TRP A 381 -16.85 -2.92 -2.96
N THR A 382 -15.61 -2.56 -3.26
CA THR A 382 -14.42 -3.16 -2.65
C THR A 382 -14.44 -3.03 -1.12
N MET A 383 -14.80 -1.86 -0.60
CA MET A 383 -14.92 -1.66 0.84
C MET A 383 -16.03 -2.55 1.46
N GLY A 384 -17.07 -2.87 0.70
CA GLY A 384 -18.10 -3.83 1.11
C GLY A 384 -17.56 -5.25 1.22
N CYS A 385 -16.71 -5.68 0.27
CA CYS A 385 -16.06 -6.99 0.31
C CYS A 385 -15.08 -7.09 1.49
N ILE A 386 -14.24 -6.08 1.71
CA ILE A 386 -13.30 -6.02 2.85
C ILE A 386 -14.07 -6.01 4.20
N LEU A 387 -15.21 -5.31 4.27
CA LEU A 387 -16.04 -5.34 5.49
C LEU A 387 -16.58 -6.73 5.80
N PHE A 388 -17.05 -7.45 4.76
CA PHE A 388 -17.52 -8.82 4.91
C PHE A 388 -16.40 -9.72 5.43
N GLU A 389 -15.23 -9.67 4.80
CA GLU A 389 -14.04 -10.41 5.20
C GLU A 389 -13.62 -10.09 6.65
N THR A 390 -13.61 -8.80 7.03
CA THR A 390 -13.28 -8.37 8.40
C THR A 390 -14.27 -8.92 9.45
N LEU A 391 -15.54 -9.09 9.07
CA LEU A 391 -16.60 -9.60 9.96
C LEU A 391 -16.63 -11.12 10.03
N THR A 392 -16.25 -11.82 8.98
CA THR A 392 -16.44 -13.26 8.85
C THR A 392 -15.14 -14.05 8.86
N GLY A 393 -14.03 -13.42 8.46
CA GLY A 393 -12.76 -14.08 8.16
C GLY A 393 -12.73 -14.78 6.81
N ASP A 394 -13.78 -14.68 5.99
CA ASP A 394 -13.88 -15.30 4.68
C ASP A 394 -14.04 -14.26 3.57
N PHE A 395 -13.55 -14.53 2.37
CA PHE A 395 -13.85 -13.70 1.20
C PHE A 395 -15.34 -13.73 0.85
N LEU A 396 -15.92 -12.58 0.50
CA LEU A 396 -17.29 -12.52 -0.01
C LEU A 396 -17.42 -13.26 -1.35
N PHE A 397 -16.37 -13.16 -2.19
CA PHE A 397 -16.24 -13.83 -3.47
C PHE A 397 -14.90 -14.58 -3.48
N ASP A 398 -14.99 -15.90 -3.33
CA ASP A 398 -13.82 -16.78 -3.28
C ASP A 398 -13.69 -17.52 -4.63
N ILE A 399 -12.59 -17.29 -5.34
CA ILE A 399 -12.28 -17.90 -6.62
C ILE A 399 -11.23 -18.98 -6.42
N ASP A 400 -11.57 -20.19 -6.84
CA ASP A 400 -10.63 -21.32 -6.83
C ASP A 400 -9.67 -21.20 -8.03
N TYR A 401 -8.48 -20.66 -7.76
CA TYR A 401 -7.45 -20.41 -8.78
C TYR A 401 -6.86 -21.70 -9.35
N ASP A 402 -6.84 -22.78 -8.61
CA ASP A 402 -6.37 -24.10 -9.08
C ASP A 402 -7.33 -24.71 -10.09
N LYS A 403 -8.60 -24.43 -9.95
CA LYS A 403 -9.65 -24.93 -10.82
C LYS A 403 -9.76 -24.19 -12.15
N PHE A 404 -9.49 -22.89 -12.13
CA PHE A 404 -9.64 -22.02 -13.29
C PHE A 404 -8.27 -21.44 -13.69
N THR A 405 -7.76 -21.85 -14.83
CA THR A 405 -6.45 -21.41 -15.34
C THR A 405 -6.56 -20.17 -16.25
N ASP A 406 -7.72 -20.03 -16.93
CA ASP A 406 -7.98 -18.92 -17.85
C ASP A 406 -8.63 -17.71 -17.12
N SER A 407 -8.16 -16.50 -17.44
CA SER A 407 -8.66 -15.26 -16.84
C SER A 407 -10.15 -15.07 -17.06
N LEU A 408 -10.66 -15.35 -18.27
CA LEU A 408 -12.08 -15.24 -18.60
C LEU A 408 -12.94 -16.23 -17.83
N GLU A 409 -12.43 -17.45 -17.55
CA GLU A 409 -13.14 -18.45 -16.74
C GLU A 409 -13.22 -17.98 -15.27
N LYS A 410 -12.14 -17.39 -14.73
CA LYS A 410 -12.12 -16.77 -13.40
C LYS A 410 -13.14 -15.63 -13.31
N ASP A 411 -13.21 -14.77 -14.33
CA ASP A 411 -14.17 -13.67 -14.40
C ASP A 411 -15.62 -14.18 -14.52
N LYS A 412 -15.88 -15.24 -15.30
CA LYS A 412 -17.19 -15.90 -15.35
C LYS A 412 -17.60 -16.44 -13.98
N GLU A 413 -16.68 -17.09 -13.25
CA GLU A 413 -16.94 -17.59 -11.91
C GLU A 413 -17.30 -16.45 -10.95
N LEU A 414 -16.53 -15.36 -10.95
CA LEU A 414 -16.82 -14.18 -10.16
C LEU A 414 -18.19 -13.58 -10.50
N LEU A 415 -18.53 -13.46 -11.79
CA LEU A 415 -19.86 -12.97 -12.22
C LEU A 415 -20.99 -13.89 -11.77
N VAL A 416 -20.79 -15.23 -11.74
CA VAL A 416 -21.78 -16.18 -11.18
C VAL A 416 -21.99 -15.92 -9.71
N GLN A 417 -20.93 -15.79 -8.91
CA GLN A 417 -21.02 -15.52 -7.48
C GLN A 417 -21.68 -14.17 -7.21
N ILE A 418 -21.31 -13.12 -7.94
CA ILE A 418 -21.95 -11.80 -7.87
C ILE A 418 -23.43 -11.88 -8.20
N SER A 419 -23.82 -12.57 -9.31
CA SER A 419 -25.23 -12.70 -9.70
C SER A 419 -26.06 -13.49 -8.70
N ASN A 420 -25.46 -14.45 -8.01
CA ASN A 420 -26.11 -15.21 -6.94
C ASN A 420 -26.45 -14.31 -5.75
N LEU A 421 -25.59 -13.31 -5.45
CA LEU A 421 -25.78 -12.42 -4.32
C LEU A 421 -26.72 -11.24 -4.63
N ILE A 422 -26.49 -10.54 -5.76
CA ILE A 422 -27.19 -9.29 -6.09
C ILE A 422 -28.25 -9.43 -7.18
N GLY A 423 -28.28 -10.58 -7.88
CA GLY A 423 -29.18 -10.84 -9.00
C GLY A 423 -28.59 -10.54 -10.37
N ASP A 424 -29.45 -10.52 -11.40
CA ASP A 424 -29.04 -10.34 -12.80
C ASP A 424 -28.42 -8.95 -13.05
N PHE A 425 -27.43 -8.89 -13.93
CA PHE A 425 -26.80 -7.64 -14.34
C PHE A 425 -27.73 -6.78 -15.19
N PRO A 426 -27.65 -5.43 -15.08
CA PRO A 426 -28.39 -4.52 -15.93
C PRO A 426 -28.02 -4.73 -17.40
N LYS A 427 -29.04 -4.71 -18.30
CA LYS A 427 -28.79 -4.88 -19.74
C LYS A 427 -27.85 -3.82 -20.29
N GLU A 428 -27.96 -2.61 -19.80
CA GLU A 428 -27.12 -1.48 -20.22
C GLU A 428 -25.65 -1.73 -19.91
N SER A 429 -25.30 -2.37 -18.78
CA SER A 429 -23.92 -2.72 -18.42
C SER A 429 -23.41 -3.86 -19.32
N ILE A 430 -24.25 -4.87 -19.60
CA ILE A 430 -23.91 -5.96 -20.52
C ILE A 430 -23.64 -5.42 -21.94
N GLU A 431 -24.50 -4.51 -22.43
CA GLU A 431 -24.35 -3.93 -23.78
C GLU A 431 -23.08 -3.05 -23.92
N ARG A 432 -22.57 -2.49 -22.84
CA ARG A 432 -21.32 -1.72 -22.84
C ARG A 432 -20.08 -2.58 -22.64
N SER A 433 -20.24 -3.81 -22.16
CA SER A 433 -19.13 -4.73 -21.94
C SER A 433 -18.37 -5.02 -23.22
N GLN A 434 -17.06 -4.93 -23.19
CA GLN A 434 -16.17 -5.29 -24.30
C GLN A 434 -16.21 -6.81 -24.61
N TYR A 435 -16.48 -7.62 -23.58
CA TYR A 435 -16.53 -9.08 -23.65
C TYR A 435 -17.95 -9.66 -23.60
N LYS A 436 -18.95 -8.87 -23.99
CA LYS A 436 -20.37 -9.26 -23.94
C LYS A 436 -20.64 -10.59 -24.64
N ASP A 437 -20.08 -10.76 -25.84
CA ASP A 437 -20.33 -11.96 -26.65
C ASP A 437 -19.57 -13.21 -26.12
N ASP A 438 -18.50 -13.01 -25.37
CA ASP A 438 -17.71 -14.06 -24.71
C ASP A 438 -18.28 -14.43 -23.34
N LEU A 439 -18.95 -13.50 -22.68
CA LEU A 439 -19.49 -13.69 -21.34
C LEU A 439 -20.96 -14.06 -21.31
N PHE A 440 -21.80 -13.56 -22.23
CA PHE A 440 -23.25 -13.70 -22.14
C PHE A 440 -23.86 -14.38 -23.37
N LYS A 441 -24.95 -15.12 -23.17
CA LYS A 441 -25.78 -15.68 -24.26
C LYS A 441 -26.49 -14.54 -24.98
N ASP A 442 -26.43 -14.58 -26.32
CA ASP A 442 -26.99 -13.56 -27.19
C ASP A 442 -28.42 -13.17 -26.80
N GLY A 443 -28.64 -11.86 -26.64
CA GLY A 443 -29.92 -11.28 -26.27
C GLY A 443 -30.41 -11.59 -24.84
N THR A 444 -29.57 -12.17 -23.99
CA THR A 444 -29.95 -12.54 -22.61
C THR A 444 -28.98 -11.90 -21.60
N ASN A 445 -29.32 -12.00 -20.32
CA ASN A 445 -28.45 -11.65 -19.18
C ASN A 445 -27.86 -12.90 -18.49
N LYS A 446 -27.85 -14.05 -19.22
CA LYS A 446 -27.27 -15.29 -18.70
C LYS A 446 -25.88 -15.50 -19.24
N LEU A 447 -24.97 -15.88 -18.35
CA LEU A 447 -23.61 -16.20 -18.72
C LEU A 447 -23.52 -17.41 -19.63
N LEU A 448 -22.56 -17.38 -20.56
CA LEU A 448 -22.25 -18.51 -21.47
C LEU A 448 -21.66 -19.66 -20.66
N ASP A 449 -21.97 -20.89 -21.08
CA ASP A 449 -21.42 -22.15 -20.56
C ASP A 449 -21.60 -22.37 -19.05
N VAL A 450 -22.52 -21.62 -18.44
CA VAL A 450 -22.88 -21.78 -17.02
C VAL A 450 -24.21 -22.54 -16.95
N GLU A 451 -24.18 -23.67 -16.25
CA GLU A 451 -25.38 -24.49 -16.00
C GLU A 451 -26.33 -23.76 -15.05
N ASN A 452 -27.64 -23.92 -15.27
CA ASN A 452 -28.65 -23.24 -14.44
C ASN A 452 -28.56 -23.65 -12.94
N GLU A 453 -28.02 -24.81 -12.63
CA GLU A 453 -27.85 -25.32 -11.26
C GLU A 453 -26.78 -24.53 -10.46
N ARG A 454 -25.88 -23.85 -11.16
CA ARG A 454 -24.88 -22.97 -10.49
C ARG A 454 -25.47 -21.66 -10.01
N TYR A 455 -26.67 -21.27 -10.48
CA TYR A 455 -27.34 -20.05 -9.99
C TYR A 455 -28.11 -20.37 -8.69
N ASN A 456 -27.37 -20.37 -7.59
CA ASN A 456 -27.91 -20.55 -6.24
C ASN A 456 -27.94 -19.23 -5.50
N LYS A 457 -29.08 -18.53 -5.52
CA LYS A 457 -29.23 -17.21 -4.89
C LYS A 457 -29.14 -17.33 -3.37
N LYS A 458 -28.14 -16.68 -2.80
CA LYS A 458 -28.00 -16.48 -1.35
C LYS A 458 -28.10 -15.00 -1.04
N THR A 459 -28.73 -14.67 0.07
CA THR A 459 -28.71 -13.30 0.60
C THR A 459 -27.46 -13.08 1.43
N ILE A 460 -27.05 -11.82 1.58
CA ILE A 460 -25.93 -11.48 2.46
C ILE A 460 -26.18 -11.92 3.91
N ASN A 461 -27.44 -11.91 4.34
CA ASN A 461 -27.82 -12.42 5.66
C ASN A 461 -27.54 -13.90 5.80
N GLU A 462 -27.90 -14.72 4.79
CA GLU A 462 -27.61 -16.16 4.80
C GLU A 462 -26.11 -16.41 4.86
N LEU A 463 -25.32 -15.69 4.09
CA LEU A 463 -23.85 -15.77 4.13
C LEU A 463 -23.29 -15.39 5.51
N LEU A 464 -23.78 -14.30 6.11
CA LEU A 464 -23.38 -13.89 7.46
C LEU A 464 -23.80 -14.88 8.55
N PHE A 465 -24.93 -15.59 8.41
CA PHE A 465 -25.39 -16.61 9.36
C PHE A 465 -24.77 -17.99 9.14
N GLU A 466 -24.34 -18.30 7.93
CA GLU A 466 -23.58 -19.53 7.63
C GLU A 466 -22.12 -19.41 8.08
N SER A 467 -21.59 -18.19 8.15
CA SER A 467 -20.31 -17.91 8.76
C SER A 467 -20.41 -18.10 10.29
N PRO A 468 -19.37 -18.56 10.98
CA PRO A 468 -19.39 -18.89 12.41
C PRO A 468 -19.57 -17.69 13.36
N ILE A 469 -20.21 -16.61 12.91
CA ILE A 469 -20.63 -15.52 13.77
C ILE A 469 -21.66 -16.07 14.76
N LYS A 470 -21.22 -16.48 15.92
CA LYS A 470 -22.05 -16.82 17.06
C LYS A 470 -21.98 -15.76 18.15
#